data_db88b4051296b299c1d350eeb2de8357
#
_entry.id   db88b4051296b299c1d350eeb2de8357
#
_cell.length_a   1.000
_cell.length_b   1.000
_cell.length_c   1.000
_cell.angle_alpha   90.00
_cell.angle_beta   90.00
_cell.angle_gamma   90.00
#
_symmetry.space_group_name_H-M   'P 1'
#
loop_
_entity.id
_entity.type
_entity.pdbx_description
1 polymer ?
#
loop_
_entity_poly.entity_id
_entity_poly.type
_entity_poly.pdbx_seq_one_letter_code
_entity_poly.pdbx_strand_id
1 'polypeptide(L)'
;MKKINNIFTLLVMALMGLSLAACSNDDLDTNQYQGGVSLNAFGPSPVMRGGQLRFIGSNLDQIREVRIPGVDAITTIEVVKAGVPSEIRVTVPHDGPEVGNVVLVANNDEEITTKSTLTYTEGIVIKSITPSAMPGDVIEIKGDEDGYLNLIHSMAFADNVVVSEKDFLQHDRYTIKVKVPEDAKTGKLQFYTADLTVGDAAKLDYQIVLSDDRLIVGTPTVAKVKGRNEVDAEGTITAKAGETVTVTGDYMQLIKAVKVGGVEITEFTIAEDGKSLSFVLPAEAPDGAIDLVCKSDVEVPAAMVETVKPSDCVAAPTPVKAGAALTISGKDMDLVTAVEFDNADALSGEAISVAADKVVVTAVPETATEGKLRLVMANGQKVEVDFTLVKPTATAYNANPASAGSTIQITGTDLDLVKSVDFGGAVATVEKDAVSADGTTLSIKVPMDAKTGTPVMKLANGVTVNAPALTVNEAVFCYATELPGADAELHAGQTFTLPIANGDKLTGVEIAGKACQFIVSGNTLTVGAPDNAKKGTSVRLISSNGEITYKIDFIPNTEITTVIWTGAVASGSWKNAMQALSWGGYDQRGD
;
A
#
# COMPACT_ATOMS: atom_id res chain seq x y z
N MET A 1 7.54 21.47 3.74
CA MET A 1 8.99 21.56 3.81
C MET A 1 9.58 22.93 4.27
N LYS A 2 8.79 23.89 4.74
CA LYS A 2 9.29 25.18 5.28
C LYS A 2 9.49 25.24 6.80
N LYS A 3 9.19 24.18 7.55
CA LYS A 3 9.34 24.16 9.04
C LYS A 3 10.58 23.44 9.57
N ILE A 4 11.31 22.72 8.72
CA ILE A 4 12.51 21.96 9.15
C ILE A 4 13.77 22.82 9.08
N ASN A 5 13.85 23.77 8.13
CA ASN A 5 15.01 24.67 8.02
C ASN A 5 15.18 25.64 9.19
N ASN A 6 14.08 26.04 9.87
CA ASN A 6 14.17 26.95 11.01
C ASN A 6 14.67 26.29 12.30
N ILE A 7 14.51 24.97 12.43
CA ILE A 7 15.00 24.21 13.59
C ILE A 7 16.50 24.00 13.48
N PHE A 8 17.02 23.77 12.25
CA PHE A 8 18.46 23.58 12.02
C PHE A 8 19.24 24.89 12.24
N THR A 9 18.69 26.03 11.81
CA THR A 9 19.31 27.36 12.02
C THR A 9 19.31 27.75 13.49
N LEU A 10 18.28 27.37 14.25
CA LEU A 10 18.22 27.60 15.70
C LEU A 10 19.17 26.68 16.47
N LEU A 11 19.40 25.46 16.01
CA LEU A 11 20.34 24.52 16.64
C LEU A 11 21.79 24.95 16.42
N VAL A 12 22.13 25.48 15.24
CA VAL A 12 23.48 26.01 14.93
C VAL A 12 23.76 27.28 15.73
N MET A 13 22.78 28.18 15.93
CA MET A 13 22.95 29.33 16.79
C MET A 13 23.02 28.98 18.29
N ALA A 14 22.38 27.90 18.73
CA ALA A 14 22.47 27.39 20.10
C ALA A 14 23.83 26.73 20.39
N LEU A 15 24.45 26.06 19.40
CA LEU A 15 25.79 25.52 19.58
C LEU A 15 26.89 26.58 19.58
N MET A 16 26.71 27.70 18.86
CA MET A 16 27.66 28.83 18.96
C MET A 16 27.53 29.63 20.28
N GLY A 17 26.42 29.48 21.01
CA GLY A 17 26.20 30.12 22.30
C GLY A 17 26.73 29.35 23.50
N LEU A 18 27.07 28.07 23.35
CA LEU A 18 27.50 27.21 24.47
C LEU A 18 29.01 27.07 24.63
N SER A 19 29.82 27.67 23.75
CA SER A 19 31.27 27.68 23.87
C SER A 19 31.83 28.80 24.78
N LEU A 20 30.95 29.55 25.44
CA LEU A 20 31.37 30.62 26.35
C LEU A 20 31.21 30.29 27.86
N ALA A 21 30.85 29.05 28.20
CA ALA A 21 30.64 28.64 29.58
C ALA A 21 31.57 27.50 30.00
N ALA A 22 32.86 27.69 29.85
CA ALA A 22 33.85 26.91 30.57
C ALA A 22 34.80 27.87 31.32
N CYS A 23 34.25 28.71 32.14
CA CYS A 23 34.99 29.24 33.28
C CYS A 23 34.67 28.33 34.46
N SER A 24 35.48 27.28 34.65
CA SER A 24 35.49 26.61 35.93
C SER A 24 36.21 27.52 36.94
N ASN A 25 35.54 27.71 38.01
CA ASN A 25 36.02 28.33 39.23
C ASN A 25 37.38 27.82 39.69
N ASP A 26 38.04 28.75 40.34
CA ASP A 26 38.92 28.59 41.49
C ASP A 26 40.40 28.68 41.23
N ASP A 27 40.85 29.75 41.44
CA ASP A 27 41.79 30.30 42.40
C ASP A 27 41.97 31.77 42.01
N LEU A 28 41.44 32.67 42.78
CA LEU A 28 41.76 34.09 42.68
C LEU A 28 43.27 34.21 42.82
N ASP A 29 43.98 34.43 41.69
CA ASP A 29 45.38 34.71 41.69
C ASP A 29 45.60 36.02 42.46
N THR A 30 46.10 35.88 43.67
CA THR A 30 46.29 37.00 44.57
C THR A 30 47.35 38.00 44.08
N ASN A 31 48.15 37.63 43.07
CA ASN A 31 49.14 38.51 42.44
C ASN A 31 48.51 39.74 41.78
N GLN A 32 47.26 39.69 41.28
CA GLN A 32 46.57 40.85 40.74
C GLN A 32 46.37 41.97 41.76
N TYR A 33 46.27 41.63 43.06
CA TYR A 33 46.12 42.61 44.16
C TYR A 33 47.44 43.16 44.70
N GLN A 34 48.55 42.53 44.30
CA GLN A 34 49.91 42.93 44.72
C GLN A 34 50.69 43.67 43.62
N GLY A 35 50.05 43.98 42.49
CA GLY A 35 50.71 44.63 41.33
C GLY A 35 51.54 43.70 40.49
N GLY A 36 51.49 42.36 40.73
CA GLY A 36 52.12 41.33 39.93
C GLY A 36 51.43 41.07 38.61
N VAL A 37 52.10 40.29 37.75
CA VAL A 37 51.52 39.82 36.49
C VAL A 37 50.66 38.58 36.73
N SER A 38 49.45 38.54 36.21
CA SER A 38 48.60 37.35 36.32
C SER A 38 47.82 37.07 35.03
N LEU A 39 47.61 35.78 34.72
CA LEU A 39 46.84 35.31 33.58
C LEU A 39 45.51 34.73 34.07
N ASN A 40 44.39 35.32 33.63
CA ASN A 40 43.03 34.87 33.96
C ASN A 40 42.45 33.94 32.90
N ALA A 41 42.69 34.23 31.62
CA ALA A 41 42.20 33.45 30.50
C ALA A 41 43.11 33.61 29.27
N PHE A 42 43.10 32.60 28.41
CA PHE A 42 43.70 32.70 27.07
C PHE A 42 42.83 31.96 26.07
N GLY A 43 42.96 32.31 24.80
CA GLY A 43 42.24 31.64 23.70
C GLY A 43 42.20 32.44 22.43
N PRO A 44 41.61 31.83 21.38
CA PRO A 44 40.91 30.56 21.36
C PRO A 44 41.84 29.36 21.51
N SER A 45 41.35 28.23 22.01
CA SER A 45 42.00 26.93 21.95
C SER A 45 40.88 25.91 21.65
N PRO A 46 40.93 25.29 20.45
CA PRO A 46 42.00 25.36 19.44
C PRO A 46 42.12 26.74 18.77
N VAL A 47 43.36 27.07 18.37
CA VAL A 47 43.68 28.26 17.57
C VAL A 47 44.15 27.86 16.17
N MET A 48 43.82 28.66 15.17
CA MET A 48 44.35 28.46 13.84
C MET A 48 45.85 28.80 13.80
N ARG A 49 46.69 27.97 13.13
CA ARG A 49 48.09 28.35 12.87
C ARG A 49 48.09 29.61 11.98
N GLY A 50 48.96 30.58 12.29
CA GLY A 50 48.90 31.94 11.72
C GLY A 50 47.86 32.84 12.35
N GLY A 51 46.95 32.32 13.18
CA GLY A 51 45.91 33.07 13.87
C GLY A 51 46.42 33.81 15.12
N GLN A 52 45.55 34.65 15.71
CA GLN A 52 45.86 35.39 16.89
C GLN A 52 45.43 34.65 18.16
N LEU A 53 46.36 34.49 19.10
CA LEU A 53 46.13 33.98 20.44
C LEU A 53 46.06 35.19 21.39
N ARG A 54 44.99 35.27 22.16
CA ARG A 54 44.66 36.37 23.04
C ARG A 54 44.85 35.91 24.48
N PHE A 55 45.48 36.76 25.30
CA PHE A 55 45.65 36.58 26.74
C PHE A 55 44.98 37.71 27.49
N ILE A 56 44.26 37.43 28.54
CA ILE A 56 43.54 38.37 29.38
C ILE A 56 43.97 38.14 30.82
N GLY A 57 44.33 39.22 31.51
CA GLY A 57 44.78 39.14 32.89
C GLY A 57 45.01 40.49 33.53
N SER A 58 46.05 40.61 34.35
CA SER A 58 46.49 41.84 34.97
C SER A 58 47.96 42.07 34.66
N ASN A 59 48.33 43.30 34.30
CA ASN A 59 49.69 43.76 34.01
C ASN A 59 50.43 42.91 32.93
N LEU A 60 49.69 42.32 31.99
CA LEU A 60 50.24 41.50 30.89
C LEU A 60 51.07 42.33 29.90
N ASP A 61 50.98 43.65 29.93
CA ASP A 61 51.87 44.58 29.23
C ASP A 61 53.35 44.49 29.70
N GLN A 62 53.62 43.80 30.78
CA GLN A 62 54.97 43.48 31.27
C GLN A 62 55.53 42.16 30.72
N ILE A 63 54.77 41.41 29.92
CA ILE A 63 55.24 40.20 29.24
C ILE A 63 56.18 40.59 28.09
N ARG A 64 57.39 40.03 28.10
CA ARG A 64 58.42 40.27 27.08
C ARG A 64 58.47 39.20 26.00
N GLU A 65 58.06 37.96 26.33
CA GLU A 65 58.01 36.84 25.40
C GLU A 65 56.91 35.85 25.76
N VAL A 66 56.41 35.19 24.74
CA VAL A 66 55.45 34.08 24.84
C VAL A 66 56.07 32.86 24.23
N ARG A 67 56.22 31.76 25.01
CA ARG A 67 56.77 30.49 24.56
C ARG A 67 55.65 29.50 24.27
N ILE A 68 55.52 29.16 23.01
CA ILE A 68 54.67 28.09 22.52
C ILE A 68 55.54 26.86 22.27
N PRO A 69 55.14 25.63 22.68
CA PRO A 69 55.95 24.43 22.41
C PRO A 69 56.27 24.27 20.94
N GLY A 70 57.46 23.79 20.61
CA GLY A 70 57.90 23.49 19.25
C GLY A 70 58.40 24.69 18.42
N VAL A 71 58.30 25.92 18.92
CA VAL A 71 58.75 27.12 18.18
C VAL A 71 59.62 28.03 19.08
N ASP A 72 60.37 28.91 18.45
CA ASP A 72 61.14 29.93 19.17
C ASP A 72 60.22 30.88 19.91
N ALA A 73 60.78 31.50 21.00
CA ALA A 73 60.01 32.44 21.82
C ALA A 73 59.50 33.65 21.00
N ILE A 74 58.21 33.93 21.09
CA ILE A 74 57.54 35.02 20.40
C ILE A 74 57.72 36.30 21.19
N THR A 75 58.49 37.26 20.67
CA THR A 75 58.73 38.56 21.26
C THR A 75 57.90 39.69 20.65
N THR A 76 57.24 39.44 19.53
CA THR A 76 56.31 40.37 18.91
C THR A 76 54.93 40.24 19.59
N ILE A 77 54.71 41.07 20.58
CA ILE A 77 53.49 41.04 21.40
C ILE A 77 52.72 42.33 21.15
N GLU A 78 51.46 42.21 20.75
CA GLU A 78 50.51 43.33 20.64
C GLU A 78 49.87 43.58 22.00
N VAL A 79 50.13 44.73 22.61
CA VAL A 79 49.44 45.18 23.83
C VAL A 79 48.15 45.91 23.46
N VAL A 80 47.04 45.21 23.58
CA VAL A 80 45.70 45.78 23.29
C VAL A 80 45.23 46.68 24.44
N LYS A 81 45.53 46.27 25.67
CA LYS A 81 45.18 47.00 26.86
C LYS A 81 46.20 46.74 27.96
N ALA A 82 46.79 47.81 28.54
CA ALA A 82 47.73 47.75 29.65
C ALA A 82 47.02 47.85 31.03
N GLY A 83 47.71 47.38 32.08
CA GLY A 83 47.30 47.54 33.47
C GLY A 83 46.34 46.46 33.98
N VAL A 84 45.31 46.86 34.71
CA VAL A 84 44.33 45.93 35.32
C VAL A 84 42.90 46.36 34.92
N PRO A 85 42.15 45.57 34.16
CA PRO A 85 42.56 44.36 33.45
C PRO A 85 43.42 44.68 32.21
N SER A 86 44.27 43.74 31.81
CA SER A 86 45.13 43.84 30.65
C SER A 86 44.80 42.78 29.59
N GLU A 87 45.14 43.08 28.33
CA GLU A 87 44.99 42.20 27.19
C GLU A 87 46.23 42.33 26.28
N ILE A 88 46.80 41.17 25.93
CA ILE A 88 47.85 41.06 24.93
C ILE A 88 47.46 40.02 23.86
N ARG A 89 48.03 40.15 22.67
CA ARG A 89 47.86 39.20 21.56
C ARG A 89 49.20 38.85 20.96
N VAL A 90 49.31 37.60 20.52
CA VAL A 90 50.44 37.11 19.73
C VAL A 90 49.89 36.36 18.51
N THR A 91 50.66 36.43 17.42
CA THR A 91 50.35 35.60 16.22
C THR A 91 51.05 34.26 16.41
N VAL A 92 50.28 33.19 16.30
CA VAL A 92 50.80 31.81 16.34
C VAL A 92 51.56 31.53 15.02
N PRO A 93 52.79 31.05 15.05
CA PRO A 93 53.49 30.68 13.84
C PRO A 93 52.77 29.62 13.02
N HIS A 94 52.91 29.63 11.67
CA HIS A 94 52.32 28.62 10.80
C HIS A 94 53.00 27.26 10.95
N ASP A 95 54.34 27.25 11.07
CA ASP A 95 55.11 26.02 11.13
C ASP A 95 55.75 25.85 12.52
N GLY A 96 55.83 24.63 13.00
CA GLY A 96 56.50 24.24 14.21
C GLY A 96 55.70 24.20 15.51
N PRO A 97 54.60 24.97 15.73
CA PRO A 97 53.94 24.92 17.03
C PRO A 97 53.41 23.52 17.32
N GLU A 98 53.64 23.04 18.56
CA GLU A 98 53.19 21.75 19.07
C GLU A 98 52.12 21.95 20.12
N VAL A 99 51.25 20.95 20.31
CA VAL A 99 50.23 20.94 21.37
C VAL A 99 50.89 20.95 22.73
N GLY A 100 50.52 21.88 23.59
CA GLY A 100 51.09 21.98 24.92
C GLY A 100 50.68 23.24 25.66
N ASN A 101 51.23 23.41 26.87
CA ASN A 101 50.95 24.61 27.67
C ASN A 101 51.83 25.77 27.19
N VAL A 102 51.24 26.98 27.15
CA VAL A 102 51.95 28.21 26.78
C VAL A 102 52.55 28.84 28.02
N VAL A 103 53.79 29.34 27.92
CA VAL A 103 54.48 30.05 28.99
C VAL A 103 54.64 31.52 28.61
N LEU A 104 54.16 32.42 29.46
CA LEU A 104 54.37 33.86 29.36
C LEU A 104 55.53 34.23 30.28
N VAL A 105 56.51 34.97 29.79
CA VAL A 105 57.69 35.39 30.60
C VAL A 105 57.63 36.91 30.75
N ALA A 106 57.60 37.34 31.98
CA ALA A 106 57.57 38.78 32.32
C ALA A 106 58.98 39.42 32.33
N ASN A 107 59.06 40.73 32.33
CA ASN A 107 60.27 41.52 32.36
C ASN A 107 61.15 41.25 33.60
N ASN A 108 60.58 40.71 34.68
CA ASN A 108 61.26 40.36 35.93
C ASN A 108 61.65 38.86 35.96
N ASP A 109 61.61 38.16 34.82
CA ASP A 109 61.89 36.73 34.65
C ASP A 109 60.88 35.81 35.31
N GLU A 110 59.73 36.29 35.76
CA GLU A 110 58.61 35.46 36.26
C GLU A 110 57.95 34.71 35.09
N GLU A 111 57.73 33.43 35.26
CA GLU A 111 57.08 32.58 34.24
C GLU A 111 55.66 32.20 34.68
N ILE A 112 54.68 32.45 33.80
CA ILE A 112 53.28 32.10 34.00
C ILE A 112 52.90 31.07 32.96
N THR A 113 52.62 29.84 33.38
CA THR A 113 52.19 28.75 32.51
C THR A 113 50.66 28.65 32.44
N THR A 114 50.11 28.49 31.26
CA THR A 114 48.66 28.29 31.07
C THR A 114 48.18 27.02 31.76
N LYS A 115 47.02 27.06 32.40
CA LYS A 115 46.42 25.89 33.09
C LYS A 115 45.89 24.84 32.10
N SER A 116 45.39 25.26 30.93
CA SER A 116 44.92 24.39 29.84
C SER A 116 45.90 24.37 28.68
N THR A 117 45.86 23.28 27.94
CA THR A 117 46.69 23.03 26.78
C THR A 117 46.24 23.82 25.58
N LEU A 118 47.15 24.46 24.86
CA LEU A 118 46.87 25.06 23.57
C LEU A 118 46.80 23.94 22.51
N THR A 119 45.73 23.92 21.77
CA THR A 119 45.52 23.01 20.63
C THR A 119 45.32 23.83 19.38
N TYR A 120 45.44 23.20 18.21
CA TYR A 120 45.42 23.88 16.92
C TYR A 120 44.28 23.38 16.03
N THR A 121 43.74 24.31 15.26
CA THR A 121 42.87 24.06 14.14
C THR A 121 43.61 24.44 12.88
N GLU A 122 43.76 23.53 11.94
CA GLU A 122 44.37 23.82 10.67
C GLU A 122 43.34 24.44 9.71
N GLY A 123 43.74 25.45 8.97
CA GLY A 123 42.88 26.10 7.98
C GLY A 123 42.95 25.32 6.67
N ILE A 124 42.05 24.34 6.51
CA ILE A 124 41.94 23.62 5.23
C ILE A 124 41.25 24.52 4.20
N VAL A 125 41.96 24.78 3.07
CA VAL A 125 41.44 25.62 1.98
C VAL A 125 41.38 24.82 0.70
N ILE A 126 40.16 24.68 0.15
CA ILE A 126 39.91 24.08 -1.17
C ILE A 126 39.92 25.22 -2.20
N LYS A 127 40.92 25.25 -3.06
CA LYS A 127 41.08 26.29 -4.10
C LYS A 127 40.29 25.97 -5.35
N SER A 128 40.28 24.72 -5.78
CA SER A 128 39.53 24.26 -6.97
C SER A 128 39.28 22.76 -6.93
N ILE A 129 38.26 22.35 -7.65
CA ILE A 129 37.94 20.95 -7.92
C ILE A 129 37.76 20.75 -9.43
N THR A 130 37.92 19.51 -9.89
CA THR A 130 37.52 19.14 -11.26
C THR A 130 36.04 19.49 -11.46
N PRO A 131 35.65 20.27 -12.51
CA PRO A 131 34.28 20.78 -12.63
C PRO A 131 33.26 19.71 -13.04
N SER A 132 33.69 18.67 -13.80
CA SER A 132 32.83 17.58 -14.26
C SER A 132 33.59 16.29 -14.47
N ALA A 133 32.95 15.14 -14.20
CA ALA A 133 33.54 13.82 -14.39
C ALA A 133 32.44 12.75 -14.51
N MET A 134 32.76 11.63 -15.16
CA MET A 134 31.92 10.44 -15.10
C MET A 134 32.26 9.62 -13.85
N PRO A 135 31.29 8.84 -13.31
CA PRO A 135 31.62 7.81 -12.33
C PRO A 135 32.75 6.90 -12.84
N GLY A 136 33.74 6.65 -11.99
CA GLY A 136 34.95 5.92 -12.35
C GLY A 136 36.12 6.79 -12.83
N ASP A 137 35.89 8.03 -13.26
CA ASP A 137 36.95 8.99 -13.60
C ASP A 137 37.71 9.46 -12.35
N VAL A 138 38.92 9.95 -12.55
CA VAL A 138 39.72 10.54 -11.48
C VAL A 138 39.52 12.05 -11.47
N ILE A 139 39.08 12.57 -10.34
CA ILE A 139 39.00 14.04 -10.11
C ILE A 139 40.20 14.50 -9.28
N GLU A 140 40.55 15.75 -9.48
CA GLU A 140 41.63 16.43 -8.75
C GLU A 140 41.02 17.57 -7.90
N ILE A 141 41.39 17.60 -6.64
CA ILE A 141 41.09 18.65 -5.68
C ILE A 141 42.41 19.34 -5.35
N LYS A 142 42.45 20.67 -5.47
CA LYS A 142 43.65 21.47 -5.19
C LYS A 142 43.41 22.39 -4.00
N GLY A 143 44.41 22.43 -3.11
CA GLY A 143 44.58 23.47 -2.11
C GLY A 143 45.50 24.59 -2.62
N ASP A 144 45.68 25.61 -1.79
CA ASP A 144 46.74 26.62 -1.99
C ASP A 144 47.95 26.33 -1.10
N GLU A 145 48.85 27.30 -0.90
CA GLU A 145 50.04 27.16 -0.05
C GLU A 145 49.68 26.82 1.42
N ASP A 146 48.52 27.26 1.87
CA ASP A 146 47.94 27.00 3.19
C ASP A 146 46.85 25.91 3.16
N GLY A 147 46.78 25.10 2.11
CA GLY A 147 45.69 24.18 1.83
C GLY A 147 45.52 23.03 2.80
N TYR A 148 46.55 22.56 3.44
CA TYR A 148 46.56 21.47 4.42
C TYR A 148 45.68 20.26 4.07
N LEU A 149 45.59 19.90 2.77
CA LEU A 149 44.72 18.80 2.31
C LEU A 149 45.15 17.44 2.89
N ASN A 150 46.43 17.30 3.33
CA ASN A 150 46.94 16.12 4.02
C ASN A 150 46.25 15.83 5.36
N LEU A 151 45.45 16.75 5.88
CA LEU A 151 44.65 16.55 7.11
C LEU A 151 43.25 16.02 6.83
N ILE A 152 42.88 15.84 5.57
CA ILE A 152 41.60 15.28 5.16
C ILE A 152 41.71 13.76 5.16
N HIS A 153 40.99 13.09 6.07
CA HIS A 153 40.98 11.65 6.20
C HIS A 153 39.81 10.94 5.51
N SER A 154 38.78 11.70 5.13
CA SER A 154 37.72 11.25 4.26
C SER A 154 37.06 12.41 3.53
N MET A 155 36.37 12.12 2.45
CA MET A 155 35.53 13.08 1.75
C MET A 155 34.20 12.47 1.35
N ALA A 156 33.18 13.30 1.17
CA ALA A 156 31.88 12.86 0.68
C ALA A 156 31.49 13.60 -0.59
N PHE A 157 30.97 12.86 -1.54
CA PHE A 157 30.17 13.36 -2.64
C PHE A 157 28.75 13.71 -2.17
N ALA A 158 27.95 14.33 -3.01
CA ALA A 158 26.57 14.66 -2.66
C ALA A 158 25.79 13.42 -2.20
N ASP A 159 24.79 13.61 -1.32
CA ASP A 159 24.02 12.56 -0.66
C ASP A 159 24.85 11.61 0.21
N ASN A 160 25.98 12.13 0.71
CA ASN A 160 26.81 11.43 1.70
C ASN A 160 27.45 10.12 1.21
N VAL A 161 27.86 10.07 -0.07
CA VAL A 161 28.70 9.00 -0.60
C VAL A 161 30.14 9.24 -0.13
N VAL A 162 30.56 8.55 0.93
CA VAL A 162 31.82 8.79 1.64
C VAL A 162 32.95 7.93 1.06
N VAL A 163 34.13 8.56 0.85
CA VAL A 163 35.37 7.91 0.42
C VAL A 163 36.46 8.16 1.47
N SER A 164 37.12 7.09 1.90
CA SER A 164 38.25 7.14 2.84
C SER A 164 39.53 7.62 2.15
N GLU A 165 40.44 8.22 2.90
CA GLU A 165 41.81 8.55 2.42
C GLU A 165 42.57 7.35 1.85
N LYS A 166 42.25 6.12 2.30
CA LYS A 166 42.86 4.87 1.81
C LYS A 166 42.59 4.61 0.32
N ASP A 167 41.52 5.21 -0.19
CA ASP A 167 41.07 5.12 -1.58
C ASP A 167 41.51 6.33 -2.41
N PHE A 168 42.24 7.30 -1.80
CA PHE A 168 42.82 8.41 -2.52
C PHE A 168 44.03 7.95 -3.34
N LEU A 169 44.06 8.28 -4.62
CA LEU A 169 45.14 7.96 -5.55
C LEU A 169 46.37 8.87 -5.35
N GLN A 170 46.14 10.09 -4.87
CA GLN A 170 47.15 11.03 -4.41
C GLN A 170 46.58 11.77 -3.20
N HIS A 171 47.41 11.91 -2.15
CA HIS A 171 47.02 12.59 -0.93
C HIS A 171 48.26 13.30 -0.34
N ASP A 172 48.36 14.57 -0.59
CA ASP A 172 49.43 15.42 -0.06
C ASP A 172 48.84 16.78 0.39
N ARG A 173 49.70 17.69 0.86
CA ARG A 173 49.29 19.00 1.37
C ARG A 173 48.52 19.84 0.36
N TYR A 174 48.75 19.64 -0.92
CA TYR A 174 48.23 20.53 -2.00
C TYR A 174 47.23 19.86 -2.92
N THR A 175 47.21 18.52 -2.93
CA THR A 175 46.43 17.78 -3.93
C THR A 175 45.85 16.51 -3.35
N ILE A 176 44.54 16.33 -3.62
CA ILE A 176 43.88 15.03 -3.50
C ILE A 176 43.45 14.60 -4.89
N LYS A 177 43.72 13.35 -5.26
CA LYS A 177 43.13 12.69 -6.43
C LYS A 177 42.34 11.48 -5.95
N VAL A 178 41.10 11.39 -6.42
CA VAL A 178 40.18 10.35 -6.03
C VAL A 178 39.32 9.93 -7.21
N LYS A 179 38.92 8.66 -7.24
CA LYS A 179 38.01 8.12 -8.22
C LYS A 179 36.57 8.51 -7.84
N VAL A 180 35.79 9.00 -8.79
CA VAL A 180 34.37 9.28 -8.57
C VAL A 180 33.64 7.95 -8.35
N PRO A 181 32.95 7.75 -7.22
CA PRO A 181 32.15 6.55 -6.97
C PRO A 181 31.02 6.36 -8.00
N GLU A 182 30.60 5.12 -8.19
CA GLU A 182 29.54 4.80 -9.17
C GLU A 182 28.17 5.33 -8.79
N ASP A 183 27.94 5.57 -7.50
CA ASP A 183 26.72 6.14 -6.91
C ASP A 183 26.82 7.64 -6.61
N ALA A 184 27.92 8.29 -6.97
CA ALA A 184 28.13 9.71 -6.78
C ALA A 184 27.09 10.54 -7.54
N LYS A 185 26.64 11.64 -6.91
CA LYS A 185 25.69 12.60 -7.48
C LYS A 185 26.33 13.96 -7.69
N THR A 186 25.76 14.74 -8.61
CA THR A 186 26.11 16.13 -8.83
C THR A 186 25.89 16.96 -7.57
N GLY A 187 26.93 17.62 -7.07
CA GLY A 187 26.83 18.45 -5.87
C GLY A 187 28.15 19.00 -5.37
N LYS A 188 28.12 19.68 -4.24
CA LYS A 188 29.33 20.12 -3.53
C LYS A 188 29.99 18.93 -2.86
N LEU A 189 31.32 18.95 -2.84
CA LEU A 189 32.12 17.97 -2.10
C LEU A 189 32.27 18.43 -0.65
N GLN A 190 32.28 17.47 0.28
CA GLN A 190 32.55 17.69 1.70
C GLN A 190 33.85 16.98 2.08
N PHE A 191 34.68 17.61 2.88
CA PHE A 191 35.96 17.09 3.29
C PHE A 191 36.01 17.05 4.83
N TYR A 192 36.52 15.96 5.39
CA TYR A 192 36.50 15.69 6.82
C TYR A 192 37.92 15.41 7.34
N THR A 193 38.24 15.98 8.50
CA THR A 193 39.51 15.72 9.21
C THR A 193 39.49 14.42 10.02
N ALA A 194 38.47 13.59 9.84
CA ALA A 194 38.40 12.23 10.36
C ALA A 194 37.95 11.27 9.26
N ASP A 195 38.32 10.00 9.36
CA ASP A 195 37.83 8.95 8.48
C ASP A 195 36.43 8.49 8.94
N LEU A 196 35.39 9.00 8.29
CA LEU A 196 34.00 8.68 8.60
C LEU A 196 33.57 7.28 8.17
N THR A 197 34.43 6.55 7.47
CA THR A 197 34.17 5.15 7.07
C THR A 197 34.52 4.16 8.19
N VAL A 198 35.20 4.62 9.26
CA VAL A 198 35.68 3.78 10.36
C VAL A 198 35.07 4.22 11.68
N GLY A 199 34.42 3.30 12.38
CA GLY A 199 33.88 3.55 13.72
C GLY A 199 32.52 4.25 13.70
N ASP A 200 32.19 4.91 14.83
CA ASP A 200 30.94 5.66 15.01
C ASP A 200 31.20 7.16 14.77
N ALA A 201 30.82 7.64 13.59
CA ALA A 201 31.04 9.04 13.18
C ALA A 201 30.48 10.04 14.20
N ALA A 202 29.43 9.70 14.94
CA ALA A 202 28.82 10.57 15.95
C ALA A 202 29.71 10.78 17.19
N LYS A 203 30.77 9.98 17.35
CA LYS A 203 31.73 10.06 18.45
C LYS A 203 33.08 10.66 18.06
N LEU A 204 33.24 11.00 16.76
CA LEU A 204 34.46 11.60 16.27
C LEU A 204 34.38 13.12 16.35
N ASP A 205 35.46 13.76 16.81
CA ASP A 205 35.65 15.21 16.70
C ASP A 205 36.36 15.51 15.38
N TYR A 206 35.70 16.25 14.48
CA TYR A 206 36.25 16.54 13.15
C TYR A 206 35.75 17.88 12.61
N GLN A 207 36.50 18.45 11.70
CA GLN A 207 36.12 19.62 10.93
C GLN A 207 35.50 19.19 9.60
N ILE A 208 34.56 20.00 9.12
CA ILE A 208 33.93 19.84 7.79
C ILE A 208 34.31 21.08 6.95
N VAL A 209 34.89 20.81 5.77
CA VAL A 209 35.16 21.85 4.76
C VAL A 209 34.34 21.52 3.51
N LEU A 210 33.69 22.52 2.94
CA LEU A 210 32.88 22.38 1.72
C LEU A 210 33.64 22.95 0.53
N SER A 211 33.51 22.33 -0.64
CA SER A 211 33.96 22.95 -1.89
C SER A 211 33.11 24.20 -2.22
N ASP A 212 33.72 25.23 -2.78
CA ASP A 212 32.99 26.39 -3.28
C ASP A 212 32.19 26.01 -4.54
N ASP A 213 32.82 25.30 -5.46
CA ASP A 213 32.23 24.79 -6.68
C ASP A 213 31.51 23.47 -6.49
N ARG A 214 30.62 23.14 -7.43
CA ARG A 214 29.93 21.85 -7.52
C ARG A 214 30.64 20.96 -8.53
N LEU A 215 30.81 19.68 -8.20
CA LEU A 215 31.15 18.65 -9.18
C LEU A 215 29.89 18.28 -9.96
N ILE A 216 29.96 18.33 -11.30
CA ILE A 216 28.91 17.79 -12.20
C ILE A 216 29.28 16.34 -12.50
N VAL A 217 28.47 15.39 -12.00
CA VAL A 217 28.63 13.97 -12.29
C VAL A 217 27.77 13.62 -13.52
N GLY A 218 28.42 13.08 -14.55
CA GLY A 218 27.74 12.68 -15.79
C GLY A 218 26.91 11.41 -15.60
N THR A 219 25.93 11.23 -16.51
CA THR A 219 25.03 10.06 -16.57
C THR A 219 25.27 9.25 -17.84
N PRO A 220 24.85 7.97 -17.89
CA PRO A 220 24.82 7.21 -19.12
C PRO A 220 24.10 7.91 -20.25
N THR A 221 24.47 7.62 -21.48
CA THR A 221 23.78 8.12 -22.67
C THR A 221 23.11 6.96 -23.40
N VAL A 222 21.88 7.18 -23.87
CA VAL A 222 21.13 6.21 -24.68
C VAL A 222 21.24 6.63 -26.14
N ALA A 223 21.62 5.69 -27.01
CA ALA A 223 21.66 5.90 -28.45
C ALA A 223 20.44 5.29 -29.13
N LYS A 224 20.18 3.99 -28.87
CA LYS A 224 19.07 3.26 -29.46
C LYS A 224 18.45 2.27 -28.49
N VAL A 225 17.16 1.98 -28.72
CA VAL A 225 16.42 0.93 -28.01
C VAL A 225 15.79 -0.01 -29.02
N LYS A 226 15.93 -1.32 -28.79
CA LYS A 226 15.46 -2.38 -29.68
C LYS A 226 14.53 -3.33 -28.93
N GLY A 227 13.31 -3.43 -29.41
CA GLY A 227 12.35 -4.50 -29.14
C GLY A 227 12.09 -5.29 -30.44
N ARG A 228 10.83 -5.38 -30.86
CA ARG A 228 10.46 -5.89 -32.19
C ARG A 228 10.86 -4.93 -33.32
N ASN A 229 10.90 -3.65 -33.05
CA ASN A 229 11.49 -2.58 -33.87
C ASN A 229 12.66 -1.94 -33.14
N GLU A 230 13.48 -1.16 -33.85
CA GLU A 230 14.58 -0.38 -33.29
C GLU A 230 14.30 1.10 -33.49
N VAL A 231 14.54 1.90 -32.47
CA VAL A 231 14.33 3.35 -32.47
C VAL A 231 15.54 4.07 -31.85
N ASP A 232 15.70 5.34 -32.19
CA ASP A 232 16.62 6.23 -31.48
C ASP A 232 16.07 6.52 -30.06
N ALA A 233 16.93 7.08 -29.18
CA ALA A 233 16.52 7.48 -27.85
C ALA A 233 15.20 8.28 -27.85
N GLU A 234 14.38 8.05 -26.82
CA GLU A 234 13.04 8.65 -26.66
C GLU A 234 11.98 8.23 -27.71
N GLY A 235 12.33 7.37 -28.67
CA GLY A 235 11.36 6.79 -29.61
C GLY A 235 10.46 5.75 -28.94
N THR A 236 9.49 5.20 -29.71
CA THR A 236 8.56 4.18 -29.23
C THR A 236 8.88 2.82 -29.84
N ILE A 237 9.20 1.83 -29.00
CA ILE A 237 9.35 0.44 -29.39
C ILE A 237 8.04 -0.33 -29.18
N THR A 238 7.91 -1.43 -29.93
CA THR A 238 6.92 -2.47 -29.66
C THR A 238 7.64 -3.69 -29.10
N ALA A 239 7.15 -4.26 -28.00
CA ALA A 239 7.71 -5.47 -27.40
C ALA A 239 6.62 -6.33 -26.76
N LYS A 240 6.81 -7.65 -26.79
CA LYS A 240 5.92 -8.61 -26.14
C LYS A 240 6.49 -8.99 -24.78
N ALA A 241 5.64 -9.19 -23.78
CA ALA A 241 6.03 -9.76 -22.49
C ALA A 241 6.84 -11.06 -22.69
N GLY A 242 7.95 -11.19 -21.98
CA GLY A 242 8.90 -12.29 -22.13
C GLY A 242 9.93 -12.13 -23.25
N GLU A 243 9.81 -11.12 -24.13
CA GLU A 243 10.84 -10.81 -25.14
C GLU A 243 11.95 -9.95 -24.55
N THR A 244 13.15 -10.07 -25.13
CA THR A 244 14.31 -9.28 -24.73
C THR A 244 14.26 -7.90 -25.37
N VAL A 245 14.43 -6.87 -24.55
CA VAL A 245 14.65 -5.48 -24.98
C VAL A 245 16.11 -5.14 -24.76
N THR A 246 16.75 -4.52 -25.74
CA THR A 246 18.15 -4.11 -25.69
C THR A 246 18.26 -2.59 -25.82
N VAL A 247 18.95 -1.97 -24.89
CA VAL A 247 19.32 -0.55 -24.91
C VAL A 247 20.81 -0.44 -25.27
N THR A 248 21.17 0.41 -26.24
CA THR A 248 22.56 0.69 -26.62
C THR A 248 22.91 2.14 -26.32
N GLY A 249 24.16 2.38 -25.91
CA GLY A 249 24.65 3.70 -25.57
C GLY A 249 26.01 3.61 -24.89
N ASP A 250 26.35 4.58 -24.06
CA ASP A 250 27.61 4.58 -23.33
C ASP A 250 27.36 4.55 -21.80
N TYR A 251 28.30 3.93 -21.07
CA TYR A 251 28.33 3.83 -19.61
C TYR A 251 27.16 3.02 -19.00
N MET A 252 26.68 1.99 -19.69
CA MET A 252 25.58 1.13 -19.18
C MET A 252 25.91 0.41 -17.87
N GLN A 253 27.21 0.23 -17.53
CA GLN A 253 27.65 -0.34 -16.26
C GLN A 253 27.26 0.50 -15.02
N LEU A 254 26.86 1.75 -15.23
CA LEU A 254 26.36 2.63 -14.16
C LEU A 254 24.88 2.42 -13.83
N ILE A 255 24.18 1.58 -14.57
CA ILE A 255 22.77 1.26 -14.35
C ILE A 255 22.64 0.21 -13.24
N LYS A 256 21.71 0.41 -12.31
CA LYS A 256 21.34 -0.54 -11.25
C LYS A 256 19.95 -1.15 -11.42
N ALA A 257 19.06 -0.47 -12.15
CA ALA A 257 17.72 -0.96 -12.44
C ALA A 257 17.19 -0.33 -13.75
N VAL A 258 16.22 -0.99 -14.34
CA VAL A 258 15.43 -0.47 -15.48
C VAL A 258 13.99 -0.35 -15.01
N LYS A 259 13.31 0.75 -15.29
CA LYS A 259 11.87 0.91 -15.06
C LYS A 259 11.12 0.88 -16.38
N VAL A 260 10.06 0.11 -16.44
CA VAL A 260 9.17 0.05 -17.61
C VAL A 260 7.74 0.33 -17.15
N GLY A 261 7.19 1.48 -17.54
CA GLY A 261 5.87 1.90 -17.10
C GLY A 261 5.71 1.94 -15.58
N GLY A 262 6.83 2.18 -14.85
CA GLY A 262 6.88 2.18 -13.39
C GLY A 262 7.23 0.83 -12.75
N VAL A 263 7.25 -0.27 -13.52
CA VAL A 263 7.69 -1.59 -13.02
C VAL A 263 9.21 -1.64 -13.01
N GLU A 264 9.80 -1.89 -11.86
CA GLU A 264 11.26 -1.95 -11.68
C GLU A 264 11.80 -3.35 -12.02
N ILE A 265 12.87 -3.39 -12.82
CA ILE A 265 13.57 -4.58 -13.28
C ILE A 265 15.02 -4.48 -12.79
N THR A 266 15.44 -5.41 -11.96
CA THR A 266 16.80 -5.51 -11.42
C THR A 266 17.61 -6.63 -12.08
N GLU A 267 16.95 -7.52 -12.83
CA GLU A 267 17.59 -8.61 -13.57
C GLU A 267 17.81 -8.20 -15.03
N PHE A 268 19.03 -7.85 -15.37
CA PHE A 268 19.44 -7.48 -16.73
C PHE A 268 20.91 -7.85 -16.97
N THR A 269 21.33 -7.85 -18.22
CA THR A 269 22.69 -8.15 -18.63
C THR A 269 23.33 -6.92 -19.26
N ILE A 270 24.53 -6.57 -18.82
CA ILE A 270 25.34 -5.51 -19.41
C ILE A 270 26.46 -6.16 -20.24
N ALA A 271 26.70 -5.66 -21.45
CA ALA A 271 27.83 -6.10 -22.27
C ALA A 271 29.17 -5.69 -21.61
N GLU A 272 30.22 -6.48 -21.82
CA GLU A 272 31.55 -6.27 -21.24
C GLU A 272 32.16 -4.89 -21.60
N ASP A 273 31.80 -4.34 -22.75
CA ASP A 273 32.25 -3.03 -23.23
C ASP A 273 31.43 -1.86 -22.61
N GLY A 274 30.41 -2.15 -21.80
CA GLY A 274 29.53 -1.14 -21.20
C GLY A 274 28.66 -0.39 -22.19
N LYS A 275 28.51 -0.88 -23.44
CA LYS A 275 27.80 -0.17 -24.51
C LYS A 275 26.38 -0.67 -24.74
N SER A 276 25.98 -1.74 -24.12
CA SER A 276 24.61 -2.23 -24.19
C SER A 276 24.14 -2.88 -22.91
N LEU A 277 22.82 -2.81 -22.69
CA LEU A 277 22.10 -3.44 -21.61
C LEU A 277 20.90 -4.17 -22.19
N SER A 278 20.64 -5.41 -21.75
CA SER A 278 19.50 -6.21 -22.20
C SER A 278 18.73 -6.74 -21.01
N PHE A 279 17.40 -6.65 -21.06
CA PHE A 279 16.47 -7.15 -20.06
C PHE A 279 15.28 -7.84 -20.71
N VAL A 280 14.61 -8.73 -19.97
CA VAL A 280 13.36 -9.35 -20.41
C VAL A 280 12.20 -8.47 -19.97
N LEU A 281 11.27 -8.15 -20.89
CA LEU A 281 10.09 -7.36 -20.57
C LEU A 281 9.16 -8.17 -19.64
N PRO A 282 8.90 -7.71 -18.40
CA PRO A 282 7.99 -8.41 -17.49
C PRO A 282 6.55 -8.45 -18.01
N ALA A 283 5.81 -9.47 -17.60
CA ALA A 283 4.42 -9.63 -17.99
C ALA A 283 3.52 -8.51 -17.43
N GLU A 284 3.88 -7.96 -16.28
CA GLU A 284 3.16 -6.90 -15.57
C GLU A 284 3.49 -5.49 -16.09
N ALA A 285 4.51 -5.35 -16.94
CA ALA A 285 4.90 -4.04 -17.46
C ALA A 285 3.79 -3.45 -18.37
N PRO A 286 3.23 -2.28 -18.03
CA PRO A 286 2.25 -1.60 -18.89
C PRO A 286 2.94 -0.86 -20.04
N ASP A 287 2.14 -0.33 -20.96
CA ASP A 287 2.62 0.68 -21.91
C ASP A 287 3.18 1.88 -21.11
N GLY A 288 4.32 2.43 -21.54
CA GLY A 288 4.89 3.57 -20.83
C GLY A 288 6.37 3.81 -21.10
N ALA A 289 7.00 4.65 -20.27
CA ALA A 289 8.41 4.98 -20.37
C ALA A 289 9.30 3.80 -19.98
N ILE A 290 10.42 3.68 -20.67
CA ILE A 290 11.58 2.88 -20.28
C ILE A 290 12.62 3.87 -19.75
N ASP A 291 12.88 3.82 -18.45
CA ASP A 291 13.85 4.66 -17.77
C ASP A 291 14.97 3.81 -17.18
N LEU A 292 16.21 4.25 -17.38
CA LEU A 292 17.39 3.61 -16.81
C LEU A 292 17.70 4.29 -15.47
N VAL A 293 17.70 3.52 -14.37
CA VAL A 293 18.02 4.03 -13.04
C VAL A 293 19.50 3.83 -12.77
N CYS A 294 20.23 4.92 -12.64
CA CYS A 294 21.66 4.90 -12.32
C CYS A 294 21.91 4.47 -10.88
N LYS A 295 23.12 3.99 -10.57
CA LYS A 295 23.59 3.74 -9.20
C LYS A 295 23.51 4.98 -8.32
N SER A 296 23.56 6.16 -8.92
CA SER A 296 23.33 7.47 -8.30
C SER A 296 21.85 7.84 -8.09
N ASP A 297 20.88 6.95 -8.35
CA ASP A 297 19.43 7.20 -8.33
C ASP A 297 18.93 8.22 -9.38
N VAL A 298 19.77 8.67 -10.28
CA VAL A 298 19.34 9.50 -11.40
C VAL A 298 18.67 8.61 -12.43
N GLU A 299 17.51 9.04 -12.92
CA GLU A 299 16.79 8.36 -13.99
C GLU A 299 17.14 8.97 -15.34
N VAL A 300 17.46 8.12 -16.32
CA VAL A 300 17.78 8.51 -17.70
C VAL A 300 16.70 7.92 -18.61
N PRO A 301 15.90 8.75 -19.29
CA PRO A 301 14.88 8.26 -20.21
C PRO A 301 15.54 7.54 -21.38
N ALA A 302 15.02 6.36 -21.75
CA ALA A 302 15.55 5.57 -22.86
C ALA A 302 14.58 5.53 -24.04
N ALA A 303 13.34 5.15 -23.84
CA ALA A 303 12.32 5.04 -24.88
C ALA A 303 10.92 4.98 -24.26
N MET A 304 9.90 4.94 -25.12
CA MET A 304 8.56 4.49 -24.77
C MET A 304 8.38 3.05 -25.25
N VAL A 305 7.56 2.25 -24.54
CA VAL A 305 7.15 0.93 -25.01
C VAL A 305 5.65 0.86 -25.17
N GLU A 306 5.20 0.31 -26.30
CA GLU A 306 3.87 -0.20 -26.55
C GLU A 306 3.93 -1.73 -26.46
N THR A 307 3.26 -2.30 -25.45
CA THR A 307 3.24 -3.73 -25.25
C THR A 307 2.33 -4.43 -26.26
N VAL A 308 2.77 -5.57 -26.77
CA VAL A 308 1.96 -6.40 -27.69
C VAL A 308 0.72 -6.90 -26.96
N LYS A 309 -0.42 -6.86 -27.65
CA LYS A 309 -1.73 -7.33 -27.19
C LYS A 309 -2.26 -8.43 -28.09
N PRO A 310 -3.11 -9.32 -27.59
CA PRO A 310 -3.88 -10.23 -28.43
C PRO A 310 -4.57 -9.50 -29.58
N SER A 311 -4.49 -10.05 -30.78
CA SER A 311 -5.09 -9.47 -31.99
C SER A 311 -5.80 -10.50 -32.85
N ASP A 312 -6.63 -10.04 -33.79
CA ASP A 312 -7.44 -10.88 -34.67
C ASP A 312 -8.33 -11.87 -33.87
N CYS A 313 -8.85 -11.44 -32.71
CA CYS A 313 -9.56 -12.29 -31.78
C CYS A 313 -10.98 -12.62 -32.29
N VAL A 314 -11.33 -13.91 -32.35
CA VAL A 314 -12.65 -14.41 -32.77
C VAL A 314 -13.13 -15.48 -31.80
N ALA A 315 -14.34 -15.29 -31.24
CA ALA A 315 -14.99 -16.27 -30.37
C ALA A 315 -15.82 -17.30 -31.19
N ALA A 316 -15.73 -18.58 -30.83
CA ALA A 316 -16.52 -19.67 -31.43
C ALA A 316 -16.79 -20.79 -30.41
N PRO A 317 -18.01 -21.39 -30.39
CA PRO A 317 -19.17 -21.02 -31.19
C PRO A 317 -19.79 -19.69 -30.77
N THR A 318 -20.47 -19.04 -31.69
CA THR A 318 -21.30 -17.87 -31.38
C THR A 318 -22.58 -17.98 -32.22
N PRO A 319 -23.77 -18.11 -31.58
CA PRO A 319 -24.00 -18.08 -30.13
C PRO A 319 -23.42 -19.28 -29.36
N VAL A 320 -22.96 -19.05 -28.14
CA VAL A 320 -22.51 -20.09 -27.21
C VAL A 320 -23.57 -20.33 -26.13
N LYS A 321 -23.71 -21.56 -25.68
CA LYS A 321 -24.61 -21.91 -24.57
C LYS A 321 -23.93 -21.62 -23.24
N ALA A 322 -24.62 -21.00 -22.31
CA ALA A 322 -24.15 -20.86 -20.93
C ALA A 322 -23.82 -22.25 -20.33
N GLY A 323 -22.71 -22.37 -19.63
CA GLY A 323 -22.18 -23.65 -19.13
C GLY A 323 -21.35 -24.46 -20.17
N ALA A 324 -21.39 -24.10 -21.46
CA ALA A 324 -20.58 -24.76 -22.49
C ALA A 324 -19.22 -24.07 -22.66
N ALA A 325 -18.30 -24.79 -23.31
CA ALA A 325 -16.97 -24.26 -23.63
C ALA A 325 -17.04 -23.20 -24.75
N LEU A 326 -16.18 -22.18 -24.65
CA LEU A 326 -16.00 -21.13 -25.64
C LEU A 326 -14.52 -21.03 -26.00
N THR A 327 -14.20 -21.09 -27.31
CA THR A 327 -12.84 -20.89 -27.79
C THR A 327 -12.71 -19.50 -28.39
N ILE A 328 -11.70 -18.75 -27.98
CA ILE A 328 -11.32 -17.48 -28.59
C ILE A 328 -10.00 -17.71 -29.31
N SER A 329 -9.99 -17.64 -30.64
CA SER A 329 -8.79 -17.77 -31.47
C SER A 329 -8.23 -16.41 -31.83
N GLY A 330 -6.90 -16.27 -31.93
CA GLY A 330 -6.24 -15.00 -32.26
C GLY A 330 -4.73 -15.17 -32.33
N LYS A 331 -4.03 -14.04 -32.36
CA LYS A 331 -2.56 -13.97 -32.25
C LYS A 331 -2.15 -13.50 -30.87
N ASP A 332 -0.99 -13.91 -30.40
CA ASP A 332 -0.41 -13.55 -29.10
C ASP A 332 -1.37 -13.84 -27.92
N MET A 333 -2.18 -14.88 -28.03
CA MET A 333 -3.18 -15.27 -27.04
C MET A 333 -2.54 -15.78 -25.73
N ASP A 334 -1.28 -16.22 -25.77
CA ASP A 334 -0.49 -16.62 -24.60
C ASP A 334 -0.25 -15.50 -23.58
N LEU A 335 -0.56 -14.25 -23.91
CA LEU A 335 -0.53 -13.11 -23.01
C LEU A 335 -1.74 -13.04 -22.07
N VAL A 336 -2.81 -13.81 -22.34
CA VAL A 336 -4.06 -13.76 -21.60
C VAL A 336 -3.93 -14.52 -20.27
N THR A 337 -4.27 -13.87 -19.19
CA THR A 337 -4.25 -14.44 -17.82
C THR A 337 -5.65 -14.69 -17.27
N ALA A 338 -6.64 -13.94 -17.77
CA ALA A 338 -8.04 -14.11 -17.38
C ALA A 338 -9.01 -13.69 -18.50
N VAL A 339 -10.23 -14.18 -18.40
CA VAL A 339 -11.35 -13.79 -19.28
C VAL A 339 -12.48 -13.26 -18.41
N GLU A 340 -12.91 -12.03 -18.69
CA GLU A 340 -14.04 -11.39 -18.01
C GLU A 340 -15.28 -11.38 -18.87
N PHE A 341 -16.41 -11.71 -18.28
CA PHE A 341 -17.74 -11.54 -18.82
C PHE A 341 -18.49 -10.50 -18.00
N ASP A 342 -19.40 -9.75 -18.62
CA ASP A 342 -20.28 -8.88 -17.86
C ASP A 342 -21.22 -9.71 -16.97
N ASN A 343 -21.47 -9.24 -15.74
CA ASN A 343 -22.24 -9.90 -14.69
C ASN A 343 -21.75 -11.28 -14.22
N ALA A 344 -20.46 -11.54 -14.39
CA ALA A 344 -19.83 -12.76 -13.88
C ALA A 344 -18.44 -12.46 -13.30
N ASP A 345 -17.96 -13.33 -12.44
CA ASP A 345 -16.59 -13.27 -11.95
C ASP A 345 -15.59 -13.58 -13.07
N ALA A 346 -14.40 -12.97 -12.98
CA ALA A 346 -13.34 -13.22 -13.94
C ALA A 346 -12.87 -14.68 -13.88
N LEU A 347 -12.71 -15.29 -15.03
CA LEU A 347 -12.24 -16.67 -15.17
C LEU A 347 -10.73 -16.70 -15.37
N SER A 348 -10.02 -17.48 -14.57
CA SER A 348 -8.57 -17.67 -14.63
C SER A 348 -8.17 -19.09 -14.17
N GLY A 349 -6.89 -19.40 -14.23
CA GLY A 349 -6.38 -20.71 -13.81
C GLY A 349 -7.04 -21.87 -14.56
N GLU A 350 -7.56 -22.85 -13.85
CA GLU A 350 -8.18 -24.05 -14.45
C GLU A 350 -9.47 -23.78 -15.24
N ALA A 351 -10.10 -22.60 -15.05
CA ALA A 351 -11.29 -22.22 -15.80
C ALA A 351 -11.00 -21.84 -17.25
N ILE A 352 -9.72 -21.57 -17.59
CA ILE A 352 -9.27 -21.26 -18.93
C ILE A 352 -8.06 -22.13 -19.32
N SER A 353 -7.90 -22.41 -20.60
CA SER A 353 -6.70 -23.01 -21.16
C SER A 353 -6.13 -22.07 -22.21
N VAL A 354 -4.85 -21.72 -22.08
CA VAL A 354 -4.20 -20.70 -22.89
C VAL A 354 -3.12 -21.32 -23.78
N ALA A 355 -3.12 -20.98 -25.06
CA ALA A 355 -2.09 -21.30 -26.03
C ALA A 355 -1.78 -20.05 -26.87
N ALA A 356 -0.73 -20.08 -27.69
CA ALA A 356 -0.31 -18.92 -28.47
C ALA A 356 -1.35 -18.44 -29.51
N ASP A 357 -2.20 -19.36 -29.96
CA ASP A 357 -3.20 -19.13 -30.99
C ASP A 357 -4.65 -19.10 -30.49
N LYS A 358 -4.89 -19.45 -29.22
CA LYS A 358 -6.24 -19.51 -28.65
C LYS A 358 -6.28 -19.47 -27.11
N VAL A 359 -7.41 -19.02 -26.60
CA VAL A 359 -7.86 -19.23 -25.23
C VAL A 359 -9.15 -20.03 -25.24
N VAL A 360 -9.26 -21.06 -24.41
CA VAL A 360 -10.47 -21.87 -24.25
C VAL A 360 -11.02 -21.63 -22.86
N VAL A 361 -12.21 -21.05 -22.76
CA VAL A 361 -13.02 -21.01 -21.55
C VAL A 361 -13.71 -22.35 -21.39
N THR A 362 -13.54 -23.02 -20.26
CA THR A 362 -14.09 -24.37 -20.02
C THR A 362 -15.60 -24.38 -19.91
N ALA A 363 -16.17 -23.32 -19.33
CA ALA A 363 -17.61 -23.13 -19.21
C ALA A 363 -17.92 -21.62 -19.13
N VAL A 364 -18.77 -21.12 -20.05
CA VAL A 364 -19.27 -19.75 -19.99
C VAL A 364 -20.18 -19.59 -18.75
N PRO A 365 -19.96 -18.59 -17.87
CA PRO A 365 -20.78 -18.41 -16.69
C PRO A 365 -22.28 -18.25 -16.99
N GLU A 366 -23.14 -18.88 -16.22
CA GLU A 366 -24.60 -18.77 -16.40
C GLU A 366 -25.14 -17.35 -16.21
N THR A 367 -24.42 -16.54 -15.42
CA THR A 367 -24.77 -15.13 -15.15
C THR A 367 -24.23 -14.16 -16.19
N ALA A 368 -23.34 -14.63 -17.10
CA ALA A 368 -22.78 -13.79 -18.15
C ALA A 368 -23.87 -13.19 -19.05
N THR A 369 -23.68 -11.93 -19.44
CA THR A 369 -24.53 -11.27 -20.44
C THR A 369 -23.83 -11.25 -21.79
N GLU A 370 -24.60 -11.39 -22.87
CA GLU A 370 -24.08 -11.30 -24.24
C GLU A 370 -23.58 -9.89 -24.57
N GLY A 371 -22.65 -9.79 -25.50
CA GLY A 371 -22.07 -8.53 -25.95
C GLY A 371 -20.56 -8.66 -26.08
N LYS A 372 -19.81 -8.11 -25.13
CA LYS A 372 -18.34 -8.16 -25.13
C LYS A 372 -17.81 -8.95 -23.95
N LEU A 373 -16.92 -9.88 -24.22
CA LEU A 373 -16.00 -10.41 -23.20
C LEU A 373 -14.67 -9.66 -23.29
N ARG A 374 -13.88 -9.69 -22.23
CA ARG A 374 -12.57 -9.06 -22.17
C ARG A 374 -11.48 -10.07 -21.86
N LEU A 375 -10.48 -10.12 -22.73
CA LEU A 375 -9.24 -10.86 -22.51
C LEU A 375 -8.32 -9.96 -21.65
N VAL A 376 -7.97 -10.38 -20.47
CA VAL A 376 -7.16 -9.63 -19.50
C VAL A 376 -5.73 -10.16 -19.51
N MET A 377 -4.77 -9.26 -19.60
CA MET A 377 -3.34 -9.57 -19.56
C MET A 377 -2.76 -9.29 -18.16
N ALA A 378 -1.56 -9.79 -17.88
CA ALA A 378 -0.89 -9.62 -16.59
C ALA A 378 -0.67 -8.14 -16.21
N ASN A 379 -0.48 -7.27 -17.21
CA ASN A 379 -0.32 -5.82 -17.01
C ASN A 379 -1.66 -5.06 -16.82
N GLY A 380 -2.78 -5.79 -16.72
CA GLY A 380 -4.11 -5.22 -16.53
C GLY A 380 -4.77 -4.66 -17.79
N GLN A 381 -4.09 -4.68 -18.93
CA GLN A 381 -4.69 -4.27 -20.20
C GLN A 381 -5.74 -5.30 -20.65
N LYS A 382 -6.72 -4.85 -21.44
CA LYS A 382 -7.85 -5.67 -21.86
C LYS A 382 -8.09 -5.55 -23.37
N VAL A 383 -8.45 -6.68 -23.99
CA VAL A 383 -8.89 -6.74 -25.38
C VAL A 383 -10.34 -7.24 -25.42
N GLU A 384 -11.20 -6.50 -26.08
CA GLU A 384 -12.63 -6.84 -26.19
C GLU A 384 -12.88 -7.77 -27.39
N VAL A 385 -13.74 -8.78 -27.17
CA VAL A 385 -14.17 -9.74 -28.21
C VAL A 385 -15.68 -9.89 -28.14
N ASP A 386 -16.34 -9.80 -29.29
CA ASP A 386 -17.80 -9.95 -29.36
C ASP A 386 -18.21 -11.42 -29.26
N PHE A 387 -19.29 -11.69 -28.53
CA PHE A 387 -19.93 -12.99 -28.44
C PHE A 387 -21.43 -12.84 -28.19
N THR A 388 -22.18 -13.90 -28.52
CA THR A 388 -23.63 -13.98 -28.26
C THR A 388 -23.96 -15.28 -27.54
N LEU A 389 -25.08 -15.25 -26.80
CA LEU A 389 -25.56 -16.39 -26.02
C LEU A 389 -26.76 -17.07 -26.67
N VAL A 390 -26.80 -18.40 -26.55
CA VAL A 390 -27.97 -19.18 -26.85
C VAL A 390 -29.12 -18.78 -25.93
N LYS A 391 -30.33 -18.60 -26.49
CA LYS A 391 -31.57 -18.31 -25.76
C LYS A 391 -32.50 -19.51 -25.88
N PRO A 392 -33.17 -19.91 -24.77
CA PRO A 392 -34.15 -20.98 -24.84
C PRO A 392 -35.34 -20.59 -25.69
N THR A 393 -36.00 -21.58 -26.27
CA THR A 393 -37.31 -21.37 -26.92
C THR A 393 -38.35 -22.30 -26.30
N ALA A 394 -39.56 -21.86 -26.14
CA ALA A 394 -40.72 -22.67 -25.77
C ALA A 394 -41.66 -22.74 -26.97
N THR A 395 -42.17 -23.88 -27.31
CA THR A 395 -43.02 -24.08 -28.48
C THR A 395 -44.43 -24.55 -28.13
N ALA A 396 -44.59 -25.35 -27.07
CA ALA A 396 -45.86 -25.93 -26.70
C ALA A 396 -45.94 -26.29 -25.21
N TYR A 397 -47.15 -26.55 -24.74
CA TYR A 397 -47.48 -27.15 -23.46
C TYR A 397 -48.17 -28.49 -23.64
N ASN A 398 -47.93 -29.45 -22.73
CA ASN A 398 -48.69 -30.72 -22.74
C ASN A 398 -50.14 -30.55 -22.29
N ALA A 399 -50.45 -29.42 -21.61
CA ALA A 399 -51.80 -29.05 -21.18
C ALA A 399 -52.02 -27.53 -21.37
N ASN A 400 -53.00 -27.13 -22.18
CA ASN A 400 -53.47 -25.78 -22.36
C ASN A 400 -54.96 -25.84 -22.69
N PRO A 401 -55.86 -25.50 -21.76
CA PRO A 401 -55.66 -24.83 -20.47
C PRO A 401 -54.93 -25.69 -19.41
N ALA A 402 -54.14 -25.00 -18.56
CA ALA A 402 -53.51 -25.59 -17.37
C ALA A 402 -54.32 -25.25 -16.12
N SER A 403 -54.37 -26.13 -15.15
CA SER A 403 -55.00 -25.81 -13.85
C SER A 403 -53.97 -25.25 -12.88
N ALA A 404 -54.32 -24.23 -12.15
CA ALA A 404 -53.50 -23.71 -11.04
C ALA A 404 -53.17 -24.85 -10.05
N GLY A 405 -51.89 -24.93 -9.63
CA GLY A 405 -51.37 -25.99 -8.76
C GLY A 405 -50.98 -27.27 -9.48
N SER A 406 -51.32 -27.46 -10.76
CA SER A 406 -50.92 -28.65 -11.53
C SER A 406 -49.48 -28.54 -12.07
N THR A 407 -48.87 -29.67 -12.37
CA THR A 407 -47.56 -29.73 -13.09
C THR A 407 -47.83 -29.83 -14.58
N ILE A 408 -47.22 -28.95 -15.36
CA ILE A 408 -47.25 -28.95 -16.82
C ILE A 408 -45.84 -29.21 -17.36
N GLN A 409 -45.79 -29.63 -18.61
CA GLN A 409 -44.54 -29.74 -19.38
C GLN A 409 -44.50 -28.65 -20.46
N ILE A 410 -43.42 -27.91 -20.50
CA ILE A 410 -43.11 -26.97 -21.57
C ILE A 410 -42.17 -27.68 -22.54
N THR A 411 -42.48 -27.71 -23.81
CA THR A 411 -41.60 -28.28 -24.86
C THR A 411 -40.91 -27.14 -25.58
N GLY A 412 -39.61 -27.33 -25.91
CA GLY A 412 -38.83 -26.31 -26.58
C GLY A 412 -37.39 -26.74 -26.88
N THR A 413 -36.48 -25.78 -26.82
CA THR A 413 -35.02 -26.03 -26.94
C THR A 413 -34.29 -25.26 -25.84
N ASP A 414 -33.18 -25.79 -25.38
CA ASP A 414 -32.30 -25.16 -24.40
C ASP A 414 -33.02 -24.71 -23.08
N LEU A 415 -34.07 -25.46 -22.71
CA LEU A 415 -34.89 -25.13 -21.52
C LEU A 415 -34.12 -25.33 -20.21
N ASP A 416 -32.99 -26.01 -20.21
CA ASP A 416 -32.05 -26.14 -19.10
C ASP A 416 -31.41 -24.81 -18.69
N LEU A 417 -31.47 -23.78 -19.53
CA LEU A 417 -31.04 -22.41 -19.20
C LEU A 417 -32.05 -21.66 -18.34
N VAL A 418 -33.31 -22.13 -18.27
CA VAL A 418 -34.39 -21.44 -17.53
C VAL A 418 -34.25 -21.68 -16.03
N LYS A 419 -34.28 -20.62 -15.23
CA LYS A 419 -34.21 -20.67 -13.76
C LYS A 419 -35.56 -20.45 -13.10
N SER A 420 -36.44 -19.70 -13.73
CA SER A 420 -37.82 -19.51 -13.27
C SER A 420 -38.76 -19.17 -14.42
N VAL A 421 -40.04 -19.37 -14.19
CA VAL A 421 -41.10 -18.99 -15.10
C VAL A 421 -42.13 -18.14 -14.36
N ASP A 422 -42.42 -16.95 -14.86
CA ASP A 422 -43.41 -16.04 -14.33
C ASP A 422 -44.74 -16.24 -15.09
N PHE A 423 -45.78 -16.63 -14.35
CA PHE A 423 -47.13 -16.87 -14.86
C PHE A 423 -48.05 -15.67 -14.57
N GLY A 424 -47.64 -14.46 -15.00
CA GLY A 424 -48.43 -13.23 -14.84
C GLY A 424 -48.35 -12.64 -13.42
N GLY A 425 -47.17 -12.59 -12.85
CA GLY A 425 -46.85 -12.12 -11.50
C GLY A 425 -46.66 -13.25 -10.47
N ALA A 426 -46.98 -14.48 -10.85
CA ALA A 426 -46.77 -15.67 -10.05
C ALA A 426 -45.55 -16.45 -10.54
N VAL A 427 -44.45 -16.41 -9.79
CA VAL A 427 -43.15 -16.98 -10.21
C VAL A 427 -43.01 -18.42 -9.70
N ALA A 428 -42.70 -19.34 -10.60
CA ALA A 428 -42.27 -20.71 -10.29
C ALA A 428 -40.78 -20.90 -10.57
N THR A 429 -40.05 -21.40 -9.58
CA THR A 429 -38.61 -21.75 -9.71
C THR A 429 -38.48 -23.10 -10.41
N VAL A 430 -37.48 -23.22 -11.27
CA VAL A 430 -37.14 -24.48 -11.94
C VAL A 430 -36.29 -25.32 -11.00
N GLU A 431 -36.81 -26.49 -10.60
CA GLU A 431 -36.09 -27.47 -9.77
C GLU A 431 -34.98 -28.17 -10.58
N LYS A 432 -33.97 -28.67 -9.87
CA LYS A 432 -32.75 -29.24 -10.49
C LYS A 432 -33.04 -30.35 -11.51
N ASP A 433 -34.05 -31.19 -11.26
CA ASP A 433 -34.38 -32.36 -12.10
C ASP A 433 -35.65 -32.09 -12.94
N ALA A 434 -36.06 -30.83 -13.05
CA ALA A 434 -37.28 -30.47 -13.78
C ALA A 434 -37.11 -30.46 -15.30
N VAL A 435 -35.85 -30.41 -15.79
CA VAL A 435 -35.55 -30.37 -17.23
C VAL A 435 -35.03 -31.71 -17.72
N SER A 436 -35.49 -32.12 -18.88
CA SER A 436 -34.94 -33.32 -19.54
C SER A 436 -33.46 -33.18 -19.90
N ALA A 437 -32.73 -34.27 -19.92
CA ALA A 437 -31.28 -34.29 -20.17
C ALA A 437 -30.87 -33.64 -21.51
N ASP A 438 -31.76 -33.62 -22.49
CA ASP A 438 -31.56 -33.00 -23.81
C ASP A 438 -32.01 -31.51 -23.87
N GLY A 439 -32.52 -30.98 -22.76
CA GLY A 439 -32.98 -29.59 -22.68
C GLY A 439 -34.26 -29.29 -23.47
N THR A 440 -34.99 -30.30 -23.90
CA THR A 440 -36.16 -30.12 -24.77
C THR A 440 -37.50 -30.06 -24.02
N THR A 441 -37.54 -30.50 -22.77
CA THR A 441 -38.75 -30.51 -21.94
C THR A 441 -38.46 -29.98 -20.54
N LEU A 442 -39.29 -29.03 -20.08
CA LEU A 442 -39.28 -28.48 -18.72
C LEU A 442 -40.59 -28.84 -18.02
N SER A 443 -40.51 -29.60 -16.93
CA SER A 443 -41.66 -29.87 -16.02
C SER A 443 -41.72 -28.81 -14.92
N ILE A 444 -42.84 -28.08 -14.86
CA ILE A 444 -43.00 -26.98 -13.91
C ILE A 444 -44.37 -26.97 -13.28
N LYS A 445 -44.43 -26.65 -12.00
CA LYS A 445 -45.70 -26.50 -11.28
C LYS A 445 -46.26 -25.10 -11.54
N VAL A 446 -47.50 -25.02 -12.05
CA VAL A 446 -48.22 -23.76 -12.22
C VAL A 446 -48.59 -23.21 -10.82
N PRO A 447 -48.17 -22.00 -10.45
CA PRO A 447 -48.53 -21.41 -9.16
C PRO A 447 -50.04 -21.33 -8.96
N MET A 448 -50.46 -21.28 -7.71
CA MET A 448 -51.91 -21.21 -7.39
C MET A 448 -52.54 -19.89 -7.78
N ASP A 449 -51.73 -18.80 -7.83
CA ASP A 449 -52.14 -17.44 -8.21
C ASP A 449 -51.78 -17.09 -9.68
N ALA A 450 -51.36 -18.09 -10.45
CA ALA A 450 -51.07 -17.93 -11.87
C ALA A 450 -52.27 -17.43 -12.64
N LYS A 451 -52.00 -16.58 -13.63
CA LYS A 451 -53.02 -15.97 -14.48
C LYS A 451 -52.87 -16.37 -15.95
N THR A 452 -53.96 -16.38 -16.66
CA THR A 452 -53.98 -16.53 -18.13
C THR A 452 -53.14 -15.43 -18.76
N GLY A 453 -52.22 -15.79 -19.65
CA GLY A 453 -51.33 -14.82 -20.32
C GLY A 453 -50.17 -15.47 -21.03
N THR A 454 -49.12 -14.74 -21.25
CA THR A 454 -47.85 -15.21 -21.84
C THR A 454 -46.84 -15.40 -20.71
N PRO A 455 -46.54 -16.63 -20.30
CA PRO A 455 -45.52 -16.89 -19.30
C PRO A 455 -44.16 -16.40 -19.75
N VAL A 456 -43.37 -15.88 -18.80
CA VAL A 456 -42.02 -15.33 -19.07
C VAL A 456 -40.96 -16.20 -18.40
N MET A 457 -40.16 -16.83 -19.20
CA MET A 457 -39.00 -17.62 -18.75
C MET A 457 -37.84 -16.69 -18.43
N LYS A 458 -37.24 -16.81 -17.24
CA LYS A 458 -36.12 -16.01 -16.79
C LYS A 458 -34.87 -16.87 -16.64
N LEU A 459 -33.75 -16.40 -17.19
CA LEU A 459 -32.44 -17.03 -17.14
C LEU A 459 -31.63 -16.54 -15.94
N ALA A 460 -30.51 -17.20 -15.64
CA ALA A 460 -29.58 -16.84 -14.57
C ALA A 460 -28.98 -15.44 -14.72
N ASN A 461 -28.76 -14.99 -15.96
CA ASN A 461 -28.25 -13.66 -16.29
C ASN A 461 -29.32 -12.56 -16.31
N GLY A 462 -30.57 -12.87 -15.91
CA GLY A 462 -31.68 -11.94 -15.87
C GLY A 462 -32.40 -11.73 -17.22
N VAL A 463 -31.89 -12.31 -18.31
CA VAL A 463 -32.57 -12.27 -19.61
C VAL A 463 -33.90 -13.00 -19.52
N THR A 464 -34.92 -12.47 -20.16
CA THR A 464 -36.26 -13.04 -20.21
C THR A 464 -36.67 -13.42 -21.62
N VAL A 465 -37.37 -14.54 -21.72
CA VAL A 465 -37.89 -15.05 -22.99
C VAL A 465 -39.37 -15.42 -22.80
N ASN A 466 -40.20 -14.98 -23.71
CA ASN A 466 -41.63 -15.30 -23.68
C ASN A 466 -41.89 -16.73 -24.14
N ALA A 467 -42.68 -17.46 -23.38
CA ALA A 467 -43.27 -18.73 -23.81
C ALA A 467 -44.57 -18.49 -24.60
N PRO A 468 -45.16 -19.48 -25.28
CA PRO A 468 -46.46 -19.35 -25.90
C PRO A 468 -47.54 -18.93 -24.88
N ALA A 469 -48.67 -18.37 -25.38
CA ALA A 469 -49.79 -18.01 -24.52
C ALA A 469 -50.40 -19.26 -23.84
N LEU A 470 -50.63 -19.14 -22.52
CA LEU A 470 -51.18 -20.20 -21.67
C LEU A 470 -52.49 -19.73 -21.06
N THR A 471 -53.57 -20.47 -21.24
CA THR A 471 -54.80 -20.29 -20.49
C THR A 471 -54.67 -21.01 -19.15
N VAL A 472 -54.91 -20.33 -18.05
CA VAL A 472 -54.87 -20.91 -16.69
C VAL A 472 -56.28 -20.95 -16.13
N ASN A 473 -56.69 -22.15 -15.70
CA ASN A 473 -57.87 -22.32 -14.85
C ASN A 473 -57.50 -21.88 -13.42
N GLU A 474 -57.95 -20.72 -13.00
CA GLU A 474 -57.60 -20.11 -11.72
C GLU A 474 -58.11 -20.97 -10.53
N ALA A 475 -57.39 -20.90 -9.41
CA ALA A 475 -57.79 -21.57 -8.18
C ALA A 475 -59.06 -20.89 -7.57
N VAL A 476 -60.07 -21.70 -7.29
CA VAL A 476 -61.33 -21.20 -6.71
C VAL A 476 -61.41 -21.41 -5.19
N PHE A 477 -60.31 -21.79 -4.54
CA PHE A 477 -60.21 -21.97 -3.08
C PHE A 477 -59.16 -21.03 -2.48
N CYS A 478 -59.22 -20.80 -1.17
CA CYS A 478 -58.26 -19.98 -0.45
C CYS A 478 -56.88 -20.69 -0.38
N TYR A 479 -55.83 -19.95 -0.65
CA TYR A 479 -54.44 -20.43 -0.54
C TYR A 479 -53.52 -19.32 -0.02
N ALA A 480 -52.41 -19.70 0.60
CA ALA A 480 -51.36 -18.77 1.00
C ALA A 480 -50.53 -18.34 -0.22
N THR A 481 -50.39 -17.04 -0.43
CA THR A 481 -49.58 -16.48 -1.54
C THR A 481 -48.11 -16.46 -1.20
N GLU A 482 -47.77 -16.45 0.08
CA GLU A 482 -46.43 -16.50 0.61
C GLU A 482 -46.43 -17.31 1.91
N LEU A 483 -45.41 -18.11 2.13
CA LEU A 483 -45.20 -18.83 3.39
C LEU A 483 -44.14 -18.13 4.23
N PRO A 484 -44.23 -18.24 5.58
CA PRO A 484 -43.20 -17.69 6.45
C PRO A 484 -41.83 -18.25 6.09
N GLY A 485 -40.82 -17.36 5.99
CA GLY A 485 -39.43 -17.75 5.73
C GLY A 485 -38.86 -18.62 6.84
N ALA A 486 -37.72 -19.25 6.57
CA ALA A 486 -37.03 -20.13 7.54
C ALA A 486 -36.64 -19.40 8.85
N ASP A 487 -36.52 -18.08 8.80
CA ASP A 487 -36.14 -17.23 9.94
C ASP A 487 -37.36 -16.61 10.65
N ALA A 488 -38.59 -17.01 10.28
CA ALA A 488 -39.78 -16.49 10.91
C ALA A 488 -39.99 -17.09 12.32
N GLU A 489 -40.02 -16.25 13.33
CA GLU A 489 -40.25 -16.65 14.73
C GLU A 489 -41.73 -16.81 15.02
N LEU A 490 -42.36 -17.90 14.57
CA LEU A 490 -43.75 -18.25 14.86
C LEU A 490 -43.80 -19.14 16.11
N HIS A 491 -44.51 -18.68 17.15
CA HIS A 491 -44.61 -19.43 18.41
C HIS A 491 -45.95 -20.20 18.52
N ALA A 492 -45.91 -21.42 19.03
CA ALA A 492 -47.08 -22.16 19.43
C ALA A 492 -47.86 -21.37 20.52
N GLY A 493 -49.19 -21.44 20.52
CA GLY A 493 -50.03 -20.67 21.43
C GLY A 493 -50.24 -19.19 21.07
N GLN A 494 -49.56 -18.67 20.07
CA GLN A 494 -49.69 -17.27 19.65
C GLN A 494 -50.39 -17.14 18.29
N THR A 495 -50.88 -15.93 18.01
CA THR A 495 -51.46 -15.61 16.70
C THR A 495 -50.33 -15.27 15.69
N PHE A 496 -50.52 -15.69 14.45
CA PHE A 496 -49.66 -15.31 13.32
C PHE A 496 -50.51 -14.95 12.12
N THR A 497 -49.88 -14.32 11.11
CA THR A 497 -50.54 -13.90 9.89
C THR A 497 -49.94 -14.61 8.68
N LEU A 498 -50.79 -14.90 7.69
CA LEU A 498 -50.42 -15.38 6.37
C LEU A 498 -51.04 -14.50 5.31
N PRO A 499 -50.27 -14.06 4.31
CA PRO A 499 -50.84 -13.47 3.10
C PRO A 499 -51.58 -14.55 2.31
N ILE A 500 -52.80 -14.28 1.93
CA ILE A 500 -53.67 -15.23 1.24
C ILE A 500 -54.35 -14.61 0.01
N ALA A 501 -54.72 -15.47 -0.93
CA ALA A 501 -55.64 -15.13 -2.01
C ALA A 501 -56.95 -15.90 -1.81
N ASN A 502 -58.04 -15.36 -2.42
CA ASN A 502 -59.41 -15.91 -2.30
C ASN A 502 -59.85 -16.12 -0.84
N GLY A 503 -59.51 -15.15 0.03
CA GLY A 503 -59.87 -15.23 1.48
C GLY A 503 -61.38 -15.32 1.73
N ASP A 504 -62.22 -14.79 0.80
CA ASP A 504 -63.68 -14.92 0.80
C ASP A 504 -64.18 -16.37 0.64
N LYS A 505 -63.34 -17.28 0.19
CA LYS A 505 -63.59 -18.72 0.01
C LYS A 505 -63.21 -19.53 1.23
N LEU A 506 -62.46 -18.99 2.18
CA LEU A 506 -61.98 -19.71 3.36
C LEU A 506 -63.12 -20.04 4.31
N THR A 507 -63.36 -21.30 4.59
CA THR A 507 -64.39 -21.81 5.51
C THR A 507 -63.85 -22.41 6.79
N GLY A 508 -62.57 -22.77 6.81
CA GLY A 508 -61.95 -23.33 7.98
C GLY A 508 -60.41 -23.29 7.92
N VAL A 509 -59.78 -23.27 9.09
CA VAL A 509 -58.35 -23.40 9.24
C VAL A 509 -58.07 -24.51 10.25
N GLU A 510 -57.19 -25.47 9.93
CA GLU A 510 -56.81 -26.52 10.82
C GLU A 510 -55.27 -26.57 10.96
N ILE A 511 -54.78 -26.53 12.21
CA ILE A 511 -53.36 -26.54 12.51
C ILE A 511 -53.06 -27.69 13.45
N ALA A 512 -52.07 -28.55 13.14
CA ALA A 512 -51.73 -29.75 13.91
C ALA A 512 -52.92 -30.68 14.17
N GLY A 513 -53.86 -30.75 13.21
CA GLY A 513 -55.11 -31.55 13.32
C GLY A 513 -56.20 -30.92 14.20
N LYS A 514 -56.04 -29.67 14.61
CA LYS A 514 -57.05 -28.93 15.39
C LYS A 514 -57.64 -27.77 14.60
N ALA A 515 -58.98 -27.65 14.63
CA ALA A 515 -59.68 -26.48 14.05
C ALA A 515 -59.30 -25.23 14.84
N CYS A 516 -58.91 -24.15 14.14
CA CYS A 516 -58.45 -22.92 14.73
C CYS A 516 -59.39 -21.76 14.38
N GLN A 517 -59.57 -20.84 15.33
CA GLN A 517 -60.27 -19.58 15.07
C GLN A 517 -59.41 -18.70 14.18
N PHE A 518 -60.00 -18.05 13.20
CA PHE A 518 -59.30 -17.20 12.27
C PHE A 518 -60.10 -15.97 11.89
N ILE A 519 -59.39 -14.95 11.42
CA ILE A 519 -59.96 -13.71 10.89
C ILE A 519 -59.30 -13.46 9.53
N VAL A 520 -60.11 -13.15 8.53
CA VAL A 520 -59.63 -12.70 7.23
C VAL A 520 -59.91 -11.20 7.09
N SER A 521 -58.87 -10.41 6.81
CA SER A 521 -58.98 -8.99 6.54
C SER A 521 -58.23 -8.68 5.24
N GLY A 522 -58.98 -8.38 4.17
CA GLY A 522 -58.42 -8.27 2.82
C GLY A 522 -57.70 -9.55 2.39
N ASN A 523 -56.44 -9.43 2.06
CA ASN A 523 -55.57 -10.57 1.66
C ASN A 523 -54.76 -11.14 2.81
N THR A 524 -55.14 -10.91 4.06
CA THR A 524 -54.40 -11.38 5.23
C THR A 524 -55.27 -12.31 6.09
N LEU A 525 -54.81 -13.49 6.35
CA LEU A 525 -55.33 -14.41 7.31
C LEU A 525 -54.60 -14.23 8.66
N THR A 526 -55.34 -14.01 9.73
CA THR A 526 -54.83 -14.05 11.10
C THR A 526 -55.40 -15.29 11.79
N VAL A 527 -54.55 -16.12 12.36
CA VAL A 527 -54.97 -17.37 13.01
C VAL A 527 -54.10 -17.67 14.24
N GLY A 528 -54.73 -18.26 15.29
CA GLY A 528 -54.00 -18.70 16.49
C GLY A 528 -53.40 -20.09 16.29
N ALA A 529 -52.08 -20.20 16.49
CA ALA A 529 -51.42 -21.49 16.50
C ALA A 529 -51.77 -22.23 17.79
N PRO A 530 -52.12 -23.52 17.76
CA PRO A 530 -52.36 -24.30 18.97
C PRO A 530 -51.06 -24.61 19.71
N ASP A 531 -51.10 -24.80 21.02
CA ASP A 531 -49.92 -25.06 21.88
C ASP A 531 -49.09 -26.28 21.46
N ASN A 532 -49.67 -27.21 20.72
CA ASN A 532 -48.99 -28.41 20.21
C ASN A 532 -48.33 -28.22 18.84
N ALA A 533 -48.30 -27.00 18.30
CA ALA A 533 -47.62 -26.69 17.06
C ALA A 533 -46.08 -26.80 17.28
N LYS A 534 -45.38 -27.27 16.27
CA LYS A 534 -43.93 -27.49 16.29
C LYS A 534 -43.36 -27.42 14.89
N LYS A 535 -42.09 -27.63 14.75
CA LYS A 535 -41.41 -27.63 13.42
C LYS A 535 -42.10 -28.63 12.48
N GLY A 536 -42.42 -28.19 11.26
CA GLY A 536 -43.08 -28.98 10.21
C GLY A 536 -44.56 -29.25 10.45
N THR A 537 -45.24 -28.44 11.29
CA THR A 537 -46.68 -28.58 11.53
C THR A 537 -47.50 -28.34 10.28
N SER A 538 -48.49 -29.22 10.04
CA SER A 538 -49.46 -29.05 8.96
C SER A 538 -50.41 -27.92 9.28
N VAL A 539 -50.51 -26.94 8.37
CA VAL A 539 -51.51 -25.89 8.36
C VAL A 539 -52.40 -26.12 7.13
N ARG A 540 -53.67 -26.37 7.35
CA ARG A 540 -54.63 -26.70 6.31
C ARG A 540 -55.64 -25.57 6.19
N LEU A 541 -55.74 -24.97 5.00
CA LEU A 541 -56.75 -23.99 4.64
C LEU A 541 -57.86 -24.71 3.90
N ILE A 542 -59.07 -24.64 4.44
CA ILE A 542 -60.26 -25.37 3.97
C ILE A 542 -61.21 -24.38 3.34
N SER A 543 -61.61 -24.64 2.09
CA SER A 543 -62.64 -23.88 1.37
C SER A 543 -63.74 -24.81 0.89
N SER A 544 -64.88 -24.25 0.48
CA SER A 544 -65.99 -25.05 -0.03
C SER A 544 -65.68 -25.91 -1.25
N ASN A 545 -64.69 -25.49 -2.05
CA ASN A 545 -64.34 -26.11 -3.35
C ASN A 545 -62.95 -26.74 -3.38
N GLY A 546 -62.29 -26.92 -2.20
CA GLY A 546 -60.97 -27.51 -2.13
C GLY A 546 -60.22 -27.10 -0.86
N GLU A 547 -59.14 -27.72 -0.62
CA GLU A 547 -58.27 -27.44 0.51
C GLU A 547 -56.82 -27.49 0.09
N ILE A 548 -55.97 -26.78 0.85
CA ILE A 548 -54.51 -26.84 0.66
C ILE A 548 -53.80 -26.97 2.00
N THR A 549 -52.77 -27.81 2.05
CA THR A 549 -51.99 -28.02 3.25
C THR A 549 -50.58 -27.53 3.06
N TYR A 550 -50.11 -26.74 4.01
CA TYR A 550 -48.72 -26.24 4.09
C TYR A 550 -48.01 -26.89 5.27
N LYS A 551 -46.67 -26.95 5.20
CA LYS A 551 -45.82 -27.24 6.32
C LYS A 551 -45.20 -25.96 6.81
N ILE A 552 -45.48 -25.61 8.07
CA ILE A 552 -44.98 -24.36 8.69
C ILE A 552 -44.24 -24.73 9.96
N ASP A 553 -43.11 -24.10 10.17
CA ASP A 553 -42.28 -24.30 11.37
C ASP A 553 -42.77 -23.36 12.48
N PHE A 554 -43.02 -23.97 13.68
CA PHE A 554 -43.34 -23.22 14.87
C PHE A 554 -42.33 -23.53 15.97
N ILE A 555 -42.02 -22.53 16.76
CA ILE A 555 -41.26 -22.67 17.98
C ILE A 555 -42.23 -23.23 19.03
N PRO A 556 -41.98 -24.43 19.62
CA PRO A 556 -42.87 -25.02 20.59
C PRO A 556 -43.10 -24.11 21.81
N ASN A 557 -44.32 -24.09 22.31
CA ASN A 557 -44.60 -23.46 23.60
C ASN A 557 -43.98 -24.29 24.70
N THR A 558 -42.82 -23.88 25.17
CA THR A 558 -42.16 -24.51 26.33
C THR A 558 -42.58 -23.76 27.58
N GLU A 559 -43.38 -24.39 28.42
CA GLU A 559 -43.58 -23.87 29.78
C GLU A 559 -42.23 -23.82 30.48
N ILE A 560 -41.74 -22.62 30.72
CA ILE A 560 -40.54 -22.41 31.53
C ILE A 560 -41.00 -22.36 32.97
N THR A 561 -40.92 -23.50 33.67
CA THR A 561 -41.09 -23.50 35.11
C THR A 561 -39.82 -22.93 35.74
N THR A 562 -39.84 -21.67 36.07
CA THR A 562 -38.77 -21.05 36.84
C THR A 562 -39.03 -21.34 38.32
N VAL A 563 -38.23 -22.18 38.94
CA VAL A 563 -38.27 -22.36 40.40
C VAL A 563 -37.68 -21.11 41.04
N ILE A 564 -38.57 -20.23 41.51
CA ILE A 564 -38.20 -18.96 42.13
C ILE A 564 -37.64 -19.17 43.55
N TRP A 565 -38.05 -20.25 44.21
CA TRP A 565 -37.62 -20.61 45.56
C TRP A 565 -37.70 -22.11 45.83
N THR A 566 -36.58 -22.70 46.31
CA THR A 566 -36.51 -24.11 46.73
C THR A 566 -36.23 -24.28 48.23
N GLY A 567 -36.14 -23.19 49.01
CA GLY A 567 -35.85 -23.21 50.43
C GLY A 567 -37.11 -23.38 51.34
N ALA A 568 -36.94 -23.94 52.54
CA ALA A 568 -37.99 -23.96 53.55
C ALA A 568 -38.14 -22.56 54.18
N VAL A 569 -39.38 -22.11 54.34
CA VAL A 569 -39.68 -20.89 55.09
C VAL A 569 -39.62 -21.19 56.58
N ALA A 570 -38.62 -20.71 57.28
CA ALA A 570 -38.41 -20.98 58.69
C ALA A 570 -39.36 -20.19 59.61
N SER A 571 -40.04 -19.18 59.13
CA SER A 571 -41.03 -18.41 59.92
C SER A 571 -42.40 -18.54 59.27
N GLY A 572 -43.40 -18.78 60.02
CA GLY A 572 -44.77 -19.07 59.59
C GLY A 572 -45.50 -17.86 58.91
N SER A 573 -44.79 -16.86 58.46
CA SER A 573 -45.38 -15.70 57.80
C SER A 573 -44.76 -15.45 56.42
N TRP A 574 -45.58 -15.50 55.39
CA TRP A 574 -45.19 -15.23 54.00
C TRP A 574 -44.52 -13.85 53.82
N LYS A 575 -45.01 -12.86 54.53
CA LYS A 575 -44.45 -11.51 54.50
C LYS A 575 -42.99 -11.45 54.98
N ASN A 576 -42.67 -12.23 56.00
CA ASN A 576 -41.31 -12.29 56.51
C ASN A 576 -40.37 -13.06 55.56
N ALA A 577 -40.89 -14.06 54.84
CA ALA A 577 -40.12 -14.78 53.84
C ALA A 577 -39.75 -13.86 52.65
N MET A 578 -40.66 -13.02 52.22
CA MET A 578 -40.39 -12.05 51.11
C MET A 578 -39.39 -10.98 51.53
N GLN A 579 -39.42 -10.53 52.80
CA GLN A 579 -38.40 -9.62 53.31
C GLN A 579 -37.03 -10.26 53.43
N ALA A 580 -36.96 -11.52 53.84
CA ALA A 580 -35.72 -12.25 53.95
C ALA A 580 -35.03 -12.49 52.59
N LEU A 581 -35.80 -12.53 51.52
CA LEU A 581 -35.28 -12.69 50.16
C LEU A 581 -34.75 -11.36 49.57
N SER A 582 -35.02 -10.23 50.25
CA SER A 582 -34.56 -8.89 49.78
C SER A 582 -34.94 -8.57 48.33
N TRP A 583 -36.10 -8.99 47.89
CA TRP A 583 -36.58 -8.76 46.53
C TRP A 583 -37.25 -7.38 46.44
N GLY A 584 -36.40 -6.38 46.36
CA GLY A 584 -36.89 -5.01 46.22
C GLY A 584 -37.78 -4.87 44.97
N GLY A 585 -39.03 -4.51 45.20
CA GLY A 585 -40.02 -4.31 44.15
C GLY A 585 -40.90 -5.49 43.81
N TYR A 586 -40.66 -6.68 44.36
CA TYR A 586 -41.54 -7.83 44.14
C TYR A 586 -42.86 -7.69 44.90
N ASP A 587 -42.77 -7.18 46.11
CA ASP A 587 -43.92 -6.84 46.96
C ASP A 587 -44.80 -5.73 46.33
N GLN A 588 -44.18 -4.88 45.53
CA GLN A 588 -44.92 -3.80 44.80
C GLN A 588 -45.74 -4.34 43.63
N ARG A 589 -45.48 -5.56 43.20
CA ARG A 589 -46.22 -6.18 42.09
C ARG A 589 -47.43 -6.97 42.56
N GLY A 590 -47.54 -7.24 43.86
CA GLY A 590 -48.71 -7.86 44.46
C GLY A 590 -49.01 -9.29 44.00
N ASP A 591 -48.02 -9.91 43.35
CA ASP A 591 -48.18 -11.25 42.72
C ASP A 591 -47.42 -12.34 43.45
#